data_ac46cb394580be339c8a598680656133
#
_entry.id   ac46cb394580be339c8a598680656133
#
_cell.length_a   1.000
_cell.length_b   1.000
_cell.length_c   1.000
_cell.angle_alpha   90.00
_cell.angle_beta   90.00
_cell.angle_gamma   90.00
#
_symmetry.space_group_name_H-M   'P 1'
#
loop_
_entity.id
_entity.type
_entity.pdbx_description
1 polymer ?
#
loop_
_entity_poly.entity_id
_entity_poly.type
_entity_poly.pdbx_seq_one_letter_code
_entity_poly.pdbx_strand_id
1 'polypeptide(L)'
;KVEGALDTQHLETIIKRNALCEEVMDERRLFAVKEEMEKAEARKLQPYFIRSFFNQAFQQLGGELRPREQGRYEITHVPANIRERDRQITGRDRRNADPVLRRYERVCFEKQYVRLMDRTGSPMASLMHPGHPLMQSVTDIVLEQHRNTLKQGAVLIAPGDASLLPKVMFIIDHS
;
A
#
# COMPACT_ATOMS: atom_id res chain seq x y z
N LYS A 1 -5.26 -21.40 -54.75
CA LYS A 1 -4.50 -20.25 -55.21
C LYS A 1 -5.17 -19.00 -54.70
N VAL A 2 -4.71 -18.50 -53.59
CA VAL A 2 -4.99 -17.13 -53.13
C VAL A 2 -3.60 -16.55 -52.87
N GLU A 3 -2.97 -16.09 -53.93
CA GLU A 3 -1.88 -15.13 -53.86
C GLU A 3 -2.53 -13.76 -53.67
N GLY A 4 -2.75 -13.40 -52.40
CA GLY A 4 -3.03 -12.03 -52.05
C GLY A 4 -1.74 -11.25 -52.21
N ALA A 5 -1.69 -10.39 -53.18
CA ALA A 5 -0.71 -9.32 -53.27
C ALA A 5 -0.71 -8.57 -51.95
N LEU A 6 0.30 -8.78 -51.15
CA LEU A 6 0.61 -7.89 -50.02
C LEU A 6 0.83 -6.51 -50.61
N ASP A 7 -0.17 -5.67 -50.49
CA ASP A 7 -0.14 -4.33 -50.99
C ASP A 7 1.03 -3.59 -50.36
N THR A 8 2.05 -3.31 -51.15
CA THR A 8 3.29 -2.64 -50.74
C THR A 8 2.97 -1.31 -50.04
N GLN A 9 1.87 -0.68 -50.40
CA GLN A 9 1.37 0.53 -49.74
C GLN A 9 0.83 0.28 -48.33
N HIS A 10 0.21 -0.89 -48.15
CA HIS A 10 -0.27 -1.30 -46.81
C HIS A 10 0.90 -1.65 -45.88
N LEU A 11 1.93 -2.33 -46.40
CA LEU A 11 3.18 -2.58 -45.66
C LEU A 11 3.92 -1.27 -45.34
N GLU A 12 4.04 -0.35 -46.31
CA GLU A 12 4.64 0.96 -46.04
C GLU A 12 3.85 1.76 -45.01
N THR A 13 2.52 1.67 -45.00
CA THR A 13 1.68 2.33 -44.00
C THR A 13 1.85 1.72 -42.62
N ILE A 14 1.97 0.37 -42.51
CA ILE A 14 2.26 -0.32 -41.25
C ILE A 14 3.66 0.01 -40.76
N ILE A 15 4.66 0.00 -41.65
CA ILE A 15 6.04 0.36 -41.33
C ILE A 15 6.12 1.82 -40.89
N LYS A 16 5.48 2.76 -41.59
CA LYS A 16 5.40 4.17 -41.17
C LYS A 16 4.67 4.35 -39.86
N ARG A 17 3.61 3.60 -39.62
CA ARG A 17 2.86 3.66 -38.37
C ARG A 17 3.66 3.09 -37.20
N ASN A 18 4.44 2.03 -37.44
CA ASN A 18 5.37 1.48 -36.46
C ASN A 18 6.62 2.33 -36.29
N ALA A 19 7.15 2.91 -37.39
CA ALA A 19 8.25 3.87 -37.34
C ALA A 19 7.84 5.19 -36.64
N LEU A 20 6.59 5.63 -36.79
CA LEU A 20 6.03 6.74 -35.99
C LEU A 20 5.85 6.36 -34.51
N CYS A 21 5.78 5.06 -34.18
CA CYS A 21 5.87 4.59 -32.79
C CYS A 21 7.33 4.48 -32.31
N GLU A 22 8.30 4.37 -33.22
CA GLU A 22 9.74 4.46 -32.92
C GLU A 22 10.26 5.90 -32.93
N GLU A 23 9.45 6.87 -33.39
CA GLU A 23 9.82 8.26 -33.35
C GLU A 23 9.92 8.74 -31.91
N VAL A 24 11.17 8.83 -31.51
CA VAL A 24 11.63 9.66 -30.42
C VAL A 24 10.85 9.40 -29.13
N MET A 25 11.32 8.42 -28.40
CA MET A 25 11.17 8.46 -26.96
C MET A 25 11.87 9.74 -26.51
N ASP A 26 11.16 10.85 -26.59
CA ASP A 26 11.59 12.14 -26.07
C ASP A 26 12.05 11.88 -24.62
N GLU A 27 13.19 12.45 -24.24
CA GLU A 27 13.72 12.30 -22.88
C GLU A 27 12.59 12.48 -21.84
N ARG A 28 11.65 13.38 -22.09
CA ARG A 28 10.47 13.59 -21.25
C ARG A 28 9.58 12.35 -21.13
N ARG A 29 9.37 11.59 -22.21
CA ARG A 29 8.61 10.34 -22.19
C ARG A 29 9.38 9.26 -21.46
N LEU A 30 10.69 9.18 -21.64
CA LEU A 30 11.54 8.26 -20.92
C LEU A 30 11.50 8.55 -19.41
N PHE A 31 11.60 9.83 -19.02
CA PHE A 31 11.45 10.25 -17.62
C PHE A 31 10.07 9.95 -17.06
N ALA A 32 9.00 10.19 -17.82
CA ALA A 32 7.63 9.88 -17.40
C ALA A 32 7.44 8.37 -17.18
N VAL A 33 7.92 7.53 -18.12
CA VAL A 33 7.86 6.06 -17.97
C VAL A 33 8.70 5.59 -16.77
N LYS A 34 9.90 6.15 -16.57
CA LYS A 34 10.74 5.85 -15.41
C LYS A 34 10.05 6.23 -14.10
N GLU A 35 9.47 7.42 -14.04
CA GLU A 35 8.71 7.89 -12.88
C GLU A 35 7.48 7.00 -12.59
N GLU A 36 6.75 6.57 -13.64
CA GLU A 36 5.65 5.61 -13.48
C GLU A 36 6.12 4.24 -13.01
N MET A 37 7.28 3.76 -13.48
CA MET A 37 7.88 2.52 -13.00
C MET A 37 8.31 2.64 -11.54
N GLU A 38 8.96 3.73 -11.15
CA GLU A 38 9.36 3.99 -9.77
C GLU A 38 8.13 4.10 -8.85
N LYS A 39 7.07 4.78 -9.28
CA LYS A 39 5.77 4.82 -8.58
C LYS A 39 5.13 3.44 -8.48
N ALA A 40 5.22 2.61 -9.52
CA ALA A 40 4.70 1.24 -9.49
C ALA A 40 5.50 0.35 -8.55
N GLU A 41 6.83 0.49 -8.50
CA GLU A 41 7.68 -0.23 -7.54
C GLU A 41 7.42 0.23 -6.11
N ALA A 42 7.32 1.53 -5.86
CA ALA A 42 6.94 2.06 -4.56
C ALA A 42 5.57 1.53 -4.09
N ARG A 43 4.60 1.39 -5.00
CA ARG A 43 3.29 0.79 -4.70
C ARG A 43 3.39 -0.69 -4.32
N LYS A 44 4.34 -1.44 -4.85
CA LYS A 44 4.59 -2.85 -4.45
C LYS A 44 5.12 -2.97 -3.03
N LEU A 45 5.88 -1.98 -2.57
CA LEU A 45 6.41 -1.95 -1.20
C LEU A 45 5.37 -1.50 -0.17
N GLN A 46 4.33 -0.79 -0.58
CA GLN A 46 3.28 -0.28 0.32
C GLN A 46 2.64 -1.36 1.21
N PRO A 47 2.22 -2.54 0.70
CA PRO A 47 1.61 -3.56 1.53
C PRO A 47 2.51 -4.06 2.66
N TYR A 48 3.80 -4.16 2.42
CA TYR A 48 4.78 -4.54 3.43
C TYR A 48 4.88 -3.49 4.56
N PHE A 49 5.01 -2.22 4.20
CA PHE A 49 5.09 -1.15 5.18
C PHE A 49 3.79 -0.98 5.96
N ILE A 50 2.64 -1.04 5.28
CA ILE A 50 1.33 -0.98 5.92
C ILE A 50 1.17 -2.12 6.93
N ARG A 51 1.54 -3.35 6.56
CA ARG A 51 1.49 -4.51 7.44
C ARG A 51 2.43 -4.37 8.64
N SER A 52 3.68 -3.95 8.39
CA SER A 52 4.70 -3.79 9.44
C SER A 52 4.28 -2.73 10.45
N PHE A 53 3.87 -1.56 9.96
CA PHE A 53 3.34 -0.48 10.80
C PHE A 53 2.13 -0.94 11.60
N PHE A 54 1.13 -1.50 10.92
CA PHE A 54 -0.11 -1.93 11.58
C PHE A 54 0.16 -2.98 12.67
N ASN A 55 0.98 -3.98 12.38
CA ASN A 55 1.31 -5.02 13.34
C ASN A 55 1.95 -4.45 14.61
N GLN A 56 2.95 -3.59 14.46
CA GLN A 56 3.62 -2.96 15.60
C GLN A 56 2.68 -2.04 16.39
N ALA A 57 1.97 -1.16 15.70
CA ALA A 57 1.04 -0.22 16.33
C ALA A 57 -0.12 -0.95 17.02
N PHE A 58 -0.69 -1.95 16.37
CA PHE A 58 -1.79 -2.74 16.91
C PHE A 58 -1.38 -3.53 18.15
N GLN A 59 -0.17 -4.11 18.15
CA GLN A 59 0.39 -4.79 19.33
C GLN A 59 0.63 -3.82 20.49
N GLN A 60 1.18 -2.64 20.24
CA GLN A 60 1.37 -1.61 21.26
C GLN A 60 0.03 -1.17 21.90
N LEU A 61 -1.04 -1.19 21.13
CA LEU A 61 -2.39 -0.86 21.61
C LEU A 61 -3.12 -2.05 22.26
N GLY A 62 -2.45 -3.20 22.42
CA GLY A 62 -2.97 -4.40 23.07
C GLY A 62 -3.72 -5.35 22.12
N GLY A 63 -3.60 -5.17 20.80
CA GLY A 63 -4.13 -6.07 19.80
C GLY A 63 -3.16 -7.17 19.40
N GLU A 64 -3.65 -8.19 18.70
CA GLU A 64 -2.84 -9.31 18.22
C GLU A 64 -3.30 -9.73 16.82
N LEU A 65 -2.32 -9.90 15.90
CA LEU A 65 -2.50 -10.50 14.60
C LEU A 65 -2.04 -11.95 14.63
N ARG A 66 -2.97 -12.88 14.45
CA ARG A 66 -2.66 -14.32 14.40
C ARG A 66 -2.54 -14.80 12.96
N PRO A 67 -1.38 -15.30 12.52
CA PRO A 67 -1.24 -15.87 11.19
C PRO A 67 -2.23 -17.02 10.96
N ARG A 68 -2.80 -17.08 9.76
CA ARG A 68 -3.69 -18.14 9.29
C ARG A 68 -3.19 -18.71 7.98
N GLU A 69 -3.96 -18.57 6.91
CA GLU A 69 -3.50 -18.97 5.59
C GLU A 69 -2.45 -17.99 5.07
N GLN A 70 -1.72 -18.36 4.03
CA GLN A 70 -0.70 -17.51 3.44
C GLN A 70 -1.23 -16.08 3.15
N GLY A 71 -0.54 -15.09 3.68
CA GLY A 71 -0.92 -13.68 3.51
C GLY A 71 -2.17 -13.23 4.27
N ARG A 72 -2.75 -14.09 5.10
CA ARG A 72 -3.97 -13.83 5.86
C ARG A 72 -3.73 -13.95 7.37
N TYR A 73 -4.45 -13.16 8.13
CA TYR A 73 -4.37 -13.09 9.57
C TYR A 73 -5.78 -13.07 10.17
N GLU A 74 -5.88 -13.44 11.42
CA GLU A 74 -7.08 -13.29 12.23
C GLU A 74 -6.82 -12.27 13.34
N ILE A 75 -7.85 -11.48 13.64
CA ILE A 75 -7.90 -10.61 14.82
C ILE A 75 -9.03 -11.12 15.69
N THR A 76 -8.68 -11.82 16.76
CA THR A 76 -9.66 -12.40 17.68
C THR A 76 -10.35 -11.35 18.54
N HIS A 77 -9.63 -10.26 18.83
CA HIS A 77 -10.16 -9.16 19.63
C HIS A 77 -9.54 -7.84 19.20
N VAL A 78 -10.39 -6.83 18.99
CA VAL A 78 -9.97 -5.44 18.78
C VAL A 78 -10.12 -4.69 20.11
N PRO A 79 -9.05 -4.09 20.66
CA PRO A 79 -9.07 -3.34 21.90
C PRO A 79 -10.13 -2.25 21.94
N ALA A 80 -10.67 -1.99 23.13
CA ALA A 80 -11.77 -1.06 23.32
C ALA A 80 -11.40 0.39 22.96
N ASN A 81 -10.17 0.81 23.27
CA ASN A 81 -9.63 2.14 22.93
C ASN A 81 -9.65 2.41 21.42
N ILE A 82 -9.33 1.40 20.59
CA ILE A 82 -9.36 1.54 19.12
C ILE A 82 -10.81 1.69 18.63
N ARG A 83 -11.73 0.89 19.17
CA ARG A 83 -13.16 0.99 18.82
C ARG A 83 -13.80 2.31 19.29
N GLU A 84 -13.33 2.84 20.42
CA GLU A 84 -13.74 4.15 20.92
C GLU A 84 -13.23 5.26 20.00
N ARG A 85 -11.96 5.18 19.56
CA ARG A 85 -11.38 6.13 18.61
C ARG A 85 -12.15 6.15 17.29
N ASP A 86 -12.53 4.99 16.76
CA ASP A 86 -13.38 4.89 15.56
C ASP A 86 -14.69 5.68 15.71
N ARG A 87 -15.34 5.57 16.88
CA ARG A 87 -16.56 6.34 17.15
C ARG A 87 -16.30 7.84 17.20
N GLN A 88 -15.15 8.26 17.75
CA GLN A 88 -14.78 9.68 17.83
C GLN A 88 -14.49 10.26 16.44
N ILE A 89 -13.71 9.54 15.60
CA ILE A 89 -13.37 9.95 14.23
C ILE A 89 -14.62 10.03 13.36
N THR A 90 -15.43 8.99 13.41
CA THR A 90 -16.61 8.88 12.54
C THR A 90 -17.73 9.81 12.96
N GLY A 91 -17.75 10.25 14.23
CA GLY A 91 -18.74 11.17 14.77
C GLY A 91 -20.18 10.70 14.54
N ARG A 92 -21.07 11.69 14.30
CA ARG A 92 -22.49 11.44 13.98
C ARG A 92 -22.75 11.14 12.50
N ASP A 93 -21.73 11.26 11.63
CA ASP A 93 -21.86 11.17 10.16
C ASP A 93 -21.64 9.76 9.63
N ARG A 94 -22.04 8.74 10.36
CA ARG A 94 -21.89 7.32 10.00
C ARG A 94 -22.74 6.83 8.84
N ARG A 95 -23.31 7.67 8.03
CA ARG A 95 -24.26 7.19 7.00
C ARG A 95 -23.65 6.24 5.96
N ASN A 96 -22.31 6.20 5.81
CA ASN A 96 -21.64 5.41 4.76
C ASN A 96 -20.34 4.70 5.20
N ALA A 97 -20.01 4.62 6.49
CA ALA A 97 -18.77 3.96 6.93
C ALA A 97 -19.06 2.73 7.80
N ASP A 98 -18.49 1.60 7.44
CA ASP A 98 -18.54 0.40 8.27
C ASP A 98 -17.79 0.63 9.59
N PRO A 99 -18.38 0.30 10.75
CA PRO A 99 -17.72 0.49 12.04
C PRO A 99 -16.58 -0.52 12.22
N VAL A 100 -15.60 -0.17 13.04
CA VAL A 100 -14.58 -1.12 13.50
C VAL A 100 -15.25 -2.27 14.25
N LEU A 101 -15.02 -3.49 13.76
CA LEU A 101 -15.58 -4.71 14.33
C LEU A 101 -14.85 -5.10 15.63
N ARG A 102 -15.49 -5.91 16.47
CA ARG A 102 -14.89 -6.47 17.69
C ARG A 102 -13.84 -7.54 17.38
N ARG A 103 -13.96 -8.19 16.23
CA ARG A 103 -13.07 -9.23 15.71
C ARG A 103 -13.10 -9.23 14.20
N TYR A 104 -12.04 -9.73 13.59
CA TYR A 104 -11.98 -9.97 12.15
C TYR A 104 -11.55 -11.42 11.93
N GLU A 105 -12.40 -12.19 11.27
CA GLU A 105 -12.12 -13.60 10.99
C GLU A 105 -10.92 -13.75 10.06
N ARG A 106 -10.85 -12.88 9.05
CA ARG A 106 -9.71 -12.80 8.13
C ARG A 106 -9.43 -11.36 7.75
N VAL A 107 -8.15 -10.98 7.84
CA VAL A 107 -7.61 -9.71 7.32
C VAL A 107 -6.42 -10.01 6.42
N CYS A 108 -6.18 -9.17 5.44
CA CYS A 108 -5.00 -9.23 4.57
C CYS A 108 -4.54 -7.83 4.20
N PHE A 109 -3.30 -7.70 3.70
CA PHE A 109 -2.72 -6.42 3.30
C PHE A 109 -2.51 -6.32 1.79
N GLU A 110 -2.77 -7.41 1.06
CA GLU A 110 -2.63 -7.49 -0.39
C GLU A 110 -3.93 -8.00 -1.01
N LYS A 111 -4.32 -7.39 -2.14
CA LYS A 111 -5.58 -7.70 -2.83
C LYS A 111 -5.72 -9.17 -3.24
N GLN A 112 -4.60 -9.83 -3.57
CA GLN A 112 -4.58 -11.23 -3.98
C GLN A 112 -5.05 -12.18 -2.87
N TYR A 113 -4.94 -11.80 -1.60
CA TYR A 113 -5.34 -12.62 -0.46
C TYR A 113 -6.77 -12.32 0.04
N VAL A 114 -7.50 -11.41 -0.59
CA VAL A 114 -8.90 -11.14 -0.24
C VAL A 114 -9.77 -12.37 -0.47
N ARG A 115 -9.57 -13.06 -1.59
CA ARG A 115 -10.23 -14.34 -1.93
C ARG A 115 -9.19 -15.37 -2.27
N LEU A 116 -9.28 -16.56 -1.66
CA LEU A 116 -8.46 -17.71 -2.06
C LEU A 116 -9.21 -18.49 -3.14
N MET A 117 -8.63 -18.54 -4.33
CA MET A 117 -9.21 -19.27 -5.48
C MET A 117 -9.26 -20.78 -5.22
N ASP A 118 -8.33 -21.31 -4.42
CA ASP A 118 -8.12 -22.76 -4.23
C ASP A 118 -9.00 -23.38 -3.13
N ARG A 119 -9.79 -22.58 -2.42
CA ARG A 119 -10.61 -23.06 -1.30
C ARG A 119 -12.04 -22.52 -1.37
N THR A 120 -12.91 -23.30 -1.95
CA THR A 120 -14.35 -23.05 -1.92
C THR A 120 -14.83 -23.03 -0.47
N GLY A 121 -15.48 -21.94 -0.04
CA GLY A 121 -15.98 -21.79 1.34
C GLY A 121 -15.04 -21.08 2.31
N SER A 122 -13.84 -20.66 1.89
CA SER A 122 -12.99 -19.83 2.72
C SER A 122 -13.60 -18.42 2.90
N PRO A 123 -13.65 -17.88 4.14
CA PRO A 123 -14.19 -16.55 4.37
C PRO A 123 -13.40 -15.49 3.61
N MET A 124 -14.09 -14.46 3.14
CA MET A 124 -13.47 -13.33 2.48
C MET A 124 -12.66 -12.51 3.51
N ALA A 125 -11.41 -12.15 3.18
CA ALA A 125 -10.59 -11.35 4.07
C ALA A 125 -10.86 -9.85 3.87
N SER A 126 -10.93 -9.11 4.98
CA SER A 126 -10.93 -7.64 4.96
C SER A 126 -9.56 -7.12 4.54
N LEU A 127 -9.52 -6.30 3.50
CA LEU A 127 -8.28 -5.67 3.04
C LEU A 127 -7.93 -4.50 3.95
N MET A 128 -6.80 -4.60 4.65
CA MET A 128 -6.24 -3.52 5.47
C MET A 128 -5.48 -2.54 4.57
N HIS A 129 -6.04 -1.38 4.36
CA HIS A 129 -5.46 -0.26 3.61
C HIS A 129 -5.62 1.04 4.42
N PRO A 130 -4.94 2.14 4.07
CA PRO A 130 -4.98 3.38 4.85
C PRO A 130 -6.39 3.92 5.11
N GLY A 131 -7.34 3.69 4.20
CA GLY A 131 -8.75 4.09 4.38
C GLY A 131 -9.62 3.10 5.16
N HIS A 132 -9.07 1.94 5.61
CA HIS A 132 -9.85 1.00 6.41
C HIS A 132 -10.08 1.55 7.83
N PRO A 133 -11.31 1.50 8.39
CA PRO A 133 -11.62 2.13 9.69
C PRO A 133 -10.71 1.71 10.83
N LEU A 134 -10.37 0.42 10.92
CA LEU A 134 -9.44 -0.09 11.92
C LEU A 134 -8.04 0.50 11.74
N MET A 135 -7.54 0.61 10.50
CA MET A 135 -6.24 1.23 10.21
C MET A 135 -6.24 2.71 10.57
N GLN A 136 -7.29 3.45 10.19
CA GLN A 136 -7.43 4.87 10.53
C GLN A 136 -7.41 5.11 12.02
N SER A 137 -8.17 4.32 12.80
CA SER A 137 -8.23 4.45 14.25
C SER A 137 -6.89 4.16 14.92
N VAL A 138 -6.17 3.12 14.48
CA VAL A 138 -4.83 2.80 14.98
C VAL A 138 -3.85 3.93 14.64
N THR A 139 -3.86 4.40 13.40
CA THR A 139 -2.98 5.50 12.94
C THR A 139 -3.23 6.77 13.74
N ASP A 140 -4.49 7.13 13.95
CA ASP A 140 -4.85 8.36 14.67
C ASP A 140 -4.40 8.32 16.12
N ILE A 141 -4.56 7.19 16.83
CA ILE A 141 -4.05 7.02 18.20
C ILE A 141 -2.52 7.15 18.23
N VAL A 142 -1.82 6.51 17.31
CA VAL A 142 -0.35 6.59 17.24
C VAL A 142 0.13 8.01 16.96
N LEU A 143 -0.52 8.71 16.03
CA LEU A 143 -0.20 10.11 15.73
C LEU A 143 -0.43 11.01 16.94
N GLU A 144 -1.50 10.81 17.68
CA GLU A 144 -1.78 11.58 18.91
C GLU A 144 -0.72 11.32 19.98
N GLN A 145 -0.39 10.04 20.24
CA GLN A 145 0.58 9.65 21.26
C GLN A 145 2.00 10.14 20.94
N HIS A 146 2.39 10.12 19.67
CA HIS A 146 3.75 10.45 19.23
C HIS A 146 3.88 11.81 18.56
N ARG A 147 2.85 12.64 18.63
CA ARG A 147 2.81 13.97 17.97
C ARG A 147 4.03 14.84 18.29
N ASN A 148 4.45 14.87 19.55
CA ASN A 148 5.60 15.67 19.96
C ASN A 148 6.91 15.08 19.43
N THR A 149 7.07 13.77 19.49
CA THR A 149 8.25 13.06 18.95
C THR A 149 8.39 13.29 17.45
N LEU A 150 7.29 13.19 16.71
CA LEU A 150 7.28 13.43 15.26
C LEU A 150 7.68 14.87 14.89
N LYS A 151 7.35 15.85 15.75
CA LYS A 151 7.75 17.25 15.55
C LYS A 151 9.22 17.50 15.85
N GLN A 152 9.84 16.70 16.72
CA GLN A 152 11.23 16.87 17.13
C GLN A 152 12.22 16.23 16.15
N GLY A 153 11.74 15.43 15.21
CA GLY A 153 12.58 14.65 14.30
C GLY A 153 13.13 13.39 14.96
N ALA A 154 14.05 12.72 14.28
CA ALA A 154 14.66 11.49 14.74
C ALA A 154 16.17 11.48 14.44
N VAL A 155 16.93 10.87 15.33
CA VAL A 155 18.33 10.52 15.10
C VAL A 155 18.42 9.05 14.76
N LEU A 156 18.92 8.72 13.57
CA LEU A 156 19.12 7.36 13.12
C LEU A 156 20.59 6.98 13.34
N ILE A 157 20.81 5.83 13.96
CA ILE A 157 22.15 5.29 14.18
C ILE A 157 22.32 4.07 13.29
N ALA A 158 23.36 4.04 12.47
CA ALA A 158 23.76 2.90 11.67
C ALA A 158 24.94 2.16 12.35
N PRO A 159 24.69 1.12 13.14
CA PRO A 159 25.75 0.47 13.94
C PRO A 159 26.89 -0.14 13.11
N GLY A 160 26.62 -0.46 11.83
CA GLY A 160 27.60 -1.02 10.90
C GLY A 160 28.37 0.00 10.07
N ASP A 161 28.13 1.30 10.26
CA ASP A 161 28.80 2.37 9.52
C ASP A 161 30.03 2.87 10.31
N ALA A 162 31.22 2.55 9.80
CA ALA A 162 32.49 2.99 10.40
C ALA A 162 32.86 4.44 10.08
N SER A 163 32.00 5.20 9.41
CA SER A 163 32.27 6.60 9.11
C SER A 163 32.19 7.47 10.36
N LEU A 164 33.19 8.36 10.54
CA LEU A 164 33.24 9.32 11.65
C LEU A 164 32.40 10.57 11.41
N LEU A 165 31.81 10.71 10.22
CA LEU A 165 31.06 11.90 9.83
C LEU A 165 29.56 11.66 10.02
N PRO A 166 28.83 12.59 10.63
CA PRO A 166 27.39 12.52 10.73
C PRO A 166 26.76 12.57 9.33
N LYS A 167 25.77 11.71 9.10
CA LYS A 167 24.96 11.71 7.88
C LYS A 167 23.58 12.26 8.20
N VAL A 168 23.05 13.11 7.33
CA VAL A 168 21.73 13.70 7.48
C VAL A 168 20.85 13.13 6.37
N MET A 169 19.72 12.57 6.74
CA MET A 169 18.69 12.11 5.81
C MET A 169 17.58 13.15 5.76
N PHE A 170 17.30 13.68 4.57
CA PHE A 170 16.15 14.54 4.33
C PHE A 170 15.05 13.73 3.68
N ILE A 171 13.84 13.80 4.24
CA ILE A 171 12.63 13.29 3.61
C ILE A 171 11.93 14.51 3.02
N ILE A 172 11.87 14.57 1.69
CA ILE A 172 11.18 15.64 0.97
C ILE A 172 9.90 15.05 0.43
N ASP A 173 8.77 15.57 0.89
CA ASP A 173 7.46 15.28 0.33
C ASP A 173 7.16 16.35 -0.72
N HIS A 174 6.87 15.92 -1.93
CA HIS A 174 6.53 16.80 -3.05
C HIS A 174 5.01 16.68 -3.26
N SER A 175 4.28 17.64 -2.75
CA SER A 175 2.84 17.80 -2.97
C SER A 175 2.54 18.48 -4.31
#